data_0fe2679846942f86363798ea64f93741
#
_entry.id   0fe2679846942f86363798ea64f93741
#
_cell.length_a   1.000
_cell.length_b   1.000
_cell.length_c   1.000
_cell.angle_alpha   90.00
_cell.angle_beta   90.00
_cell.angle_gamma   90.00
#
_symmetry.space_group_name_H-M   'P 1'
#
loop_
_entity.id
_entity.type
_entity.pdbx_description
1 polymer ?
#
loop_
_entity_poly.entity_id
_entity_poly.type
_entity_poly.pdbx_seq_one_letter_code
_entity_poly.pdbx_strand_id
1 'polypeptide(L)'
;MSLCSVSYKISGAEPHALNDLSTMESILLGAAQTAGLTAVSSAHHRFEPQGLSAVIILSESHIAAHTWPESGTGYVTLTSCRTLTPAQLESVGELVRKRLRAEQVTSSGITL
;
A
#
# COMPACT_ATOMS: atom_id res chain seq x y z
N MET A 1 13.73 -1.66 20.30
CA MET A 1 13.25 -1.50 18.92
C MET A 1 11.78 -1.14 18.93
N SER A 2 11.38 -0.17 18.12
CA SER A 2 9.97 0.18 17.94
C SER A 2 9.42 -0.49 16.69
N LEU A 3 8.14 -0.80 16.71
CA LEU A 3 7.43 -1.38 15.58
C LEU A 3 6.21 -0.55 15.27
N CYS A 4 6.08 -0.14 14.02
CA CYS A 4 4.93 0.63 13.54
C CYS A 4 4.25 -0.17 12.44
N SER A 5 2.94 -0.38 12.58
CA SER A 5 2.15 -1.07 11.57
C SER A 5 0.91 -0.24 11.28
N VAL A 6 0.68 0.07 10.00
CA VAL A 6 -0.45 0.90 9.59
C VAL A 6 -1.15 0.24 8.41
N SER A 7 -2.48 0.31 8.41
CA SER A 7 -3.33 -0.17 7.32
C SER A 7 -4.06 0.99 6.69
N TYR A 8 -4.12 0.98 5.37
CA TYR A 8 -4.85 1.96 4.56
C TYR A 8 -5.99 1.24 3.85
N LYS A 9 -7.22 1.58 4.18
CA LYS A 9 -8.41 1.04 3.53
C LYS A 9 -8.79 1.94 2.36
N ILE A 10 -8.95 1.34 1.17
CA ILE A 10 -9.23 2.04 -0.07
C ILE A 10 -10.67 1.77 -0.48
N SER A 11 -11.42 2.83 -0.81
CA SER A 11 -12.81 2.73 -1.25
C SER A 11 -13.04 3.62 -2.47
N GLY A 12 -13.89 3.17 -3.40
CA GLY A 12 -14.23 3.93 -4.58
C GLY A 12 -13.06 4.17 -5.51
N ALA A 13 -12.16 3.19 -5.62
CA ALA A 13 -11.00 3.27 -6.50
C ALA A 13 -11.36 2.85 -7.92
N GLU A 14 -10.55 3.28 -8.87
CA GLU A 14 -10.71 2.93 -10.27
C GLU A 14 -10.36 1.45 -10.46
N PRO A 15 -11.34 0.62 -10.93
CA PRO A 15 -11.13 -0.84 -11.02
C PRO A 15 -9.95 -1.27 -11.88
N HIS A 16 -9.73 -0.58 -13.00
CA HIS A 16 -8.64 -0.92 -13.91
C HIS A 16 -7.28 -0.74 -13.23
N ALA A 17 -7.12 0.33 -12.46
CA ALA A 17 -5.88 0.60 -11.71
C ALA A 17 -5.65 -0.48 -10.65
N LEU A 18 -6.70 -0.90 -9.96
CA LEU A 18 -6.62 -1.96 -8.94
C LEU A 18 -6.23 -3.31 -9.53
N ASN A 19 -6.46 -3.52 -10.81
CA ASN A 19 -6.16 -4.78 -11.49
C ASN A 19 -4.88 -4.73 -12.30
N ASP A 20 -4.15 -3.65 -12.27
CA ASP A 20 -2.92 -3.47 -13.03
C ASP A 20 -1.70 -3.63 -12.12
N LEU A 21 -0.96 -4.72 -12.30
CA LEU A 21 0.19 -5.05 -11.46
C LEU A 21 1.25 -3.94 -11.49
N SER A 22 1.57 -3.42 -12.67
CA SER A 22 2.57 -2.38 -12.82
C SER A 22 2.20 -1.12 -12.03
N THR A 23 0.93 -0.73 -12.10
CA THR A 23 0.40 0.40 -11.33
C THR A 23 0.52 0.14 -9.83
N MET A 24 0.10 -1.03 -9.37
CA MET A 24 0.14 -1.37 -7.95
C MET A 24 1.57 -1.43 -7.43
N GLU A 25 2.49 -2.05 -8.16
CA GLU A 25 3.89 -2.09 -7.76
C GLU A 25 4.49 -0.68 -7.68
N SER A 26 4.19 0.18 -8.67
CA SER A 26 4.64 1.56 -8.67
C SER A 26 4.14 2.34 -7.45
N ILE A 27 2.89 2.09 -7.05
CA ILE A 27 2.30 2.72 -5.86
C ILE A 27 3.04 2.26 -4.59
N LEU A 28 3.28 0.95 -4.46
CA LEU A 28 3.97 0.41 -3.29
C LEU A 28 5.41 0.92 -3.21
N LEU A 29 6.11 1.00 -4.33
CA LEU A 29 7.46 1.56 -4.37
C LEU A 29 7.47 3.04 -4.01
N GLY A 30 6.50 3.79 -4.53
CA GLY A 30 6.34 5.21 -4.19
C GLY A 30 6.03 5.42 -2.72
N ALA A 31 5.21 4.57 -2.13
CA ALA A 31 4.90 4.61 -0.71
C ALA A 31 6.14 4.33 0.15
N ALA A 32 6.92 3.31 -0.24
CA ALA A 32 8.17 2.99 0.45
C ALA A 32 9.14 4.18 0.41
N GLN A 33 9.27 4.80 -0.76
CA GLN A 33 10.13 5.96 -0.96
C GLN A 33 9.68 7.15 -0.09
N THR A 34 8.37 7.41 -0.05
CA THR A 34 7.78 8.46 0.79
C THR A 34 8.07 8.21 2.27
N ALA A 35 8.06 6.97 2.68
CA ALA A 35 8.36 6.58 4.06
C ALA A 35 9.86 6.48 4.35
N GLY A 36 10.71 6.73 3.37
CA GLY A 36 12.17 6.67 3.54
C GLY A 36 12.70 5.24 3.69
N LEU A 37 12.02 4.26 3.11
CA LEU A 37 12.37 2.84 3.23
C LEU A 37 12.93 2.32 1.91
N THR A 38 13.80 1.33 1.99
CA THR A 38 14.51 0.77 0.84
C THR A 38 13.92 -0.55 0.40
N ALA A 39 13.49 -0.64 -0.87
CA ALA A 39 12.98 -1.86 -1.45
C ALA A 39 14.10 -2.86 -1.73
N VAL A 40 13.87 -4.12 -1.39
CA VAL A 40 14.85 -5.21 -1.54
C VAL A 40 14.37 -6.23 -2.57
N SER A 41 13.10 -6.62 -2.49
CA SER A 41 12.55 -7.70 -3.30
C SER A 41 11.04 -7.54 -3.41
N SER A 42 10.41 -8.22 -4.36
CA SER A 42 8.96 -8.17 -4.52
C SER A 42 8.41 -9.52 -4.94
N ALA A 43 7.13 -9.72 -4.65
CA ALA A 43 6.37 -10.88 -5.09
C ALA A 43 4.93 -10.48 -5.32
N HIS A 44 4.22 -11.25 -6.14
CA HIS A 44 2.82 -10.98 -6.40
C HIS A 44 2.07 -12.24 -6.79
N HIS A 45 0.75 -12.14 -6.72
CA HIS A 45 -0.16 -13.16 -7.22
C HIS A 45 -1.35 -12.47 -7.90
N ARG A 46 -1.70 -12.96 -9.07
CA ARG A 46 -2.82 -12.45 -9.83
C ARG A 46 -3.96 -13.45 -9.72
N PHE A 47 -5.13 -12.97 -9.25
CA PHE A 47 -6.32 -13.81 -9.12
C PHE A 47 -7.14 -13.80 -10.41
N GLU A 48 -7.83 -14.91 -10.68
CA GLU A 48 -8.79 -15.00 -11.77
C GLU A 48 -10.21 -14.90 -11.20
N PRO A 49 -11.12 -14.13 -11.82
CA PRO A 49 -10.92 -13.36 -13.06
C PRO A 49 -10.21 -12.01 -12.89
N GLN A 50 -10.02 -11.55 -11.64
CA GLN A 50 -9.36 -10.28 -11.36
C GLN A 50 -8.93 -10.20 -9.89
N GLY A 51 -8.12 -9.21 -9.58
CA GLY A 51 -7.61 -8.99 -8.24
C GLY A 51 -6.13 -9.29 -8.14
N LEU A 52 -5.46 -8.58 -7.23
CA LEU A 52 -4.02 -8.70 -7.02
C LEU A 52 -3.69 -8.80 -5.55
N SER A 53 -2.65 -9.56 -5.25
CA SER A 53 -1.90 -9.45 -4.00
C SER A 53 -0.46 -9.16 -4.39
N ALA A 54 0.12 -8.12 -3.82
CA ALA A 54 1.49 -7.73 -4.11
C ALA A 54 2.20 -7.34 -2.83
N VAL A 55 3.48 -7.65 -2.73
CA VAL A 55 4.29 -7.30 -1.57
C VAL A 55 5.66 -6.82 -2.02
N ILE A 56 6.14 -5.78 -1.37
CA ILE A 56 7.52 -5.33 -1.49
C ILE A 56 8.19 -5.61 -0.16
N ILE A 57 9.26 -6.39 -0.19
CA ILE A 57 10.11 -6.61 0.97
C ILE A 57 11.06 -5.43 1.04
N LEU A 58 11.05 -4.76 2.17
CA LEU A 58 11.91 -3.61 2.44
C LEU A 58 13.02 -4.05 3.40
N SER A 59 14.07 -3.24 3.52
CA SER A 59 15.07 -3.49 4.55
C SER A 59 14.42 -3.47 5.93
N GLU A 60 14.28 -4.62 6.57
CA GLU A 60 13.68 -4.82 7.90
C GLU A 60 12.20 -4.45 8.00
N SER A 61 11.48 -4.38 6.86
CA SER A 61 10.10 -3.92 6.79
C SER A 61 9.41 -4.58 5.60
N HIS A 62 8.12 -4.28 5.43
CA HIS A 62 7.40 -4.69 4.22
C HIS A 62 6.21 -3.78 3.98
N ILE A 63 5.76 -3.76 2.73
CA ILE A 63 4.53 -3.09 2.32
C ILE A 63 3.80 -4.03 1.38
N ALA A 64 2.51 -4.19 1.59
CA ALA A 64 1.70 -5.13 0.84
C ALA A 64 0.37 -4.51 0.43
N ALA A 65 -0.18 -4.98 -0.68
CA ALA A 65 -1.48 -4.56 -1.17
C ALA A 65 -2.31 -5.77 -1.57
N HIS A 66 -3.61 -5.66 -1.33
CA HIS A 66 -4.60 -6.63 -1.79
C HIS A 66 -5.76 -5.86 -2.40
N THR A 67 -6.23 -6.28 -3.57
CA THR A 67 -7.24 -5.52 -4.31
C THR A 67 -8.44 -6.36 -4.70
N TRP A 68 -9.60 -5.71 -4.74
CA TRP A 68 -10.87 -6.25 -5.22
C TRP A 68 -11.45 -5.29 -6.25
N PRO A 69 -10.98 -5.37 -7.52
CA PRO A 69 -11.43 -4.44 -8.57
C PRO A 69 -12.94 -4.43 -8.76
N GLU A 70 -13.59 -5.57 -8.60
CA GLU A 70 -15.04 -5.71 -8.77
C GLU A 70 -15.86 -4.84 -7.82
N SER A 71 -15.29 -4.49 -6.67
CA SER A 71 -15.95 -3.62 -5.69
C SER A 71 -15.28 -2.25 -5.55
N GLY A 72 -14.21 -2.01 -6.31
CA GLY A 72 -13.46 -0.75 -6.21
C GLY A 72 -12.75 -0.59 -4.88
N THR A 73 -12.41 -1.70 -4.22
CA THR A 73 -11.81 -1.68 -2.88
C THR A 73 -10.47 -2.37 -2.83
N GLY A 74 -9.74 -2.08 -1.78
CA GLY A 74 -8.46 -2.72 -1.50
C GLY A 74 -7.90 -2.23 -0.19
N TYR A 75 -6.75 -2.76 0.19
CA TYR A 75 -6.01 -2.20 1.31
C TYR A 75 -4.51 -2.33 1.07
N VAL A 76 -3.78 -1.41 1.71
CA VAL A 76 -2.32 -1.40 1.74
C VAL A 76 -1.91 -1.44 3.20
N THR A 77 -0.97 -2.32 3.53
CA THR A 77 -0.39 -2.37 4.88
C THR A 77 1.09 -2.06 4.81
N LEU A 78 1.58 -1.31 5.78
CA LEU A 78 2.98 -0.96 5.90
C LEU A 78 3.41 -1.27 7.33
N THR A 79 4.40 -2.15 7.47
CA THR A 79 5.00 -2.48 8.76
C THR A 79 6.47 -2.14 8.73
N SER A 80 6.94 -1.38 9.69
CA SER A 80 8.31 -0.87 9.74
C SER A 80 8.86 -0.92 11.16
N CYS A 81 10.16 -1.19 11.27
CA CYS A 81 10.89 -1.06 12.51
C CYS A 81 11.37 0.37 12.77
N ARG A 82 11.03 1.30 11.89
CA ARG A 82 11.28 2.73 12.07
C ARG A 82 10.00 3.43 12.49
N THR A 83 10.15 4.45 13.34
CA THR A 83 9.03 5.33 13.67
C THR A 83 8.78 6.26 12.47
N LEU A 84 7.59 6.17 11.90
CA LEU A 84 7.18 7.05 10.81
C LEU A 84 6.40 8.23 11.40
N THR A 85 6.65 9.42 10.84
CA THR A 85 5.95 10.62 11.30
C THR A 85 4.50 10.61 10.81
N PRO A 86 3.58 11.29 11.53
CA PRO A 86 2.22 11.45 11.03
C PRO A 86 2.17 12.04 9.62
N ALA A 87 3.07 12.97 9.30
CA ALA A 87 3.16 13.57 7.97
C ALA A 87 3.53 12.54 6.89
N GLN A 88 4.47 11.65 7.19
CA GLN A 88 4.84 10.55 6.27
C GLN A 88 3.67 9.61 6.03
N LEU A 89 2.97 9.22 7.11
CA LEU A 89 1.82 8.32 7.01
C LEU A 89 0.68 8.93 6.20
N GLU A 90 0.44 10.22 6.39
CA GLU A 90 -0.57 10.96 5.62
C GLU A 90 -0.17 11.06 4.15
N SER A 91 1.09 11.34 3.87
CA SER A 91 1.61 11.42 2.50
C SER A 91 1.49 10.09 1.76
N VAL A 92 1.72 8.97 2.43
CA VAL A 92 1.51 7.63 1.86
C VAL A 92 0.05 7.44 1.50
N GLY A 93 -0.87 7.76 2.42
CA GLY A 93 -2.30 7.63 2.17
C GLY A 93 -2.77 8.47 0.98
N GLU A 94 -2.27 9.69 0.88
CA GLU A 94 -2.63 10.60 -0.20
C GLU A 94 -2.06 10.14 -1.55
N LEU A 95 -0.86 9.59 -1.55
CA LEU A 95 -0.27 9.02 -2.76
C LEU A 95 -1.12 7.85 -3.26
N VAL A 96 -1.53 6.96 -2.36
CA VAL A 96 -2.39 5.82 -2.68
C VAL A 96 -3.73 6.30 -3.26
N ARG A 97 -4.34 7.27 -2.58
CA ARG A 97 -5.64 7.82 -3.01
C ARG A 97 -5.57 8.42 -4.42
N LYS A 98 -4.58 9.25 -4.67
CA LYS A 98 -4.43 9.93 -5.97
C LYS A 98 -4.13 8.96 -7.11
N ARG A 99 -3.20 8.05 -6.88
CA ARG A 99 -2.77 7.09 -7.91
C ARG A 99 -3.87 6.12 -8.30
N LEU A 100 -4.72 5.73 -7.35
CA LEU A 100 -5.84 4.82 -7.59
C LEU A 100 -7.14 5.55 -7.92
N ARG A 101 -7.12 6.89 -7.90
CA ARG A 101 -8.32 7.71 -8.09
C ARG A 101 -9.44 7.26 -7.13
N ALA A 102 -9.06 6.98 -5.91
CA ALA A 102 -9.99 6.52 -4.89
C ALA A 102 -10.79 7.68 -4.32
N GLU A 103 -12.06 7.43 -4.01
CA GLU A 103 -12.90 8.41 -3.35
C GLU A 103 -12.42 8.64 -1.92
N GLN A 104 -11.96 7.58 -1.26
CA GLN A 104 -11.55 7.65 0.12
C GLN A 104 -10.46 6.65 0.44
N VAL A 105 -9.48 7.10 1.22
CA VAL A 105 -8.47 6.24 1.86
C VAL A 105 -8.45 6.61 3.32
N THR A 106 -8.73 5.63 4.19
CA THR A 106 -8.68 5.80 5.64
C THR A 106 -7.57 4.94 6.21
N SER A 107 -6.97 5.37 7.30
CA SER A 107 -5.87 4.63 7.90
C SER A 107 -6.03 4.47 9.40
N SER A 108 -5.45 3.39 9.92
CA SER A 108 -5.35 3.13 11.34
C SER A 108 -4.06 2.35 11.57
N GLY A 109 -3.44 2.56 12.70
CA GLY A 109 -2.16 1.92 12.99
C GLY A 109 -1.91 1.73 14.45
N ILE A 110 -0.86 0.96 14.73
CA ILE A 110 -0.38 0.71 16.09
C ILE A 110 1.13 0.91 16.14
N THR A 111 1.61 1.24 17.32
CA THR A 111 3.05 1.30 17.60
C THR A 111 3.33 0.40 18.80
N LEU A 112 4.30 -0.47 18.64
CA LEU A 112 4.71 -1.39 19.70
C LEU A 112 6.17 -1.17 20.10
#